data_5038cb3897fd10df7aca01e72e155d22
#
_entry.id   5038cb3897fd10df7aca01e72e155d22
#
_cell.length_a   1.000
_cell.length_b   1.000
_cell.length_c   1.000
_cell.angle_alpha   90.00
_cell.angle_beta   90.00
_cell.angle_gamma   90.00
#
_symmetry.space_group_name_H-M   'P 1'
#
loop_
_entity.id
_entity.type
_entity.pdbx_description
1 polymer ?
#
loop_
_entity_poly.entity_id
_entity_poly.type
_entity_poly.pdbx_seq_one_letter_code
_entity_poly.pdbx_strand_id
1 'polypeptide(L)'
;DIHVDCAWVTAAKGFNFNFDHPNIKSFAMSMSKYNFTWNRIGLRWSRQRTMDSCSLISAQKKYNELTTACGSYMMDNIPRDYAWEKYGNILEQICKKLDLQPTMFFYVVKDKNNNLYSLGNILGEIKQGFQHH
;
A
#
# COMPACT_ATOMS: atom_id res chain seq x y z
N ASP A 1 23.69 2.25 -7.04
CA ASP A 1 22.40 1.83 -7.61
C ASP A 1 21.37 1.78 -6.49
N ILE A 2 20.21 2.39 -6.73
CA ILE A 2 19.09 2.47 -5.77
C ILE A 2 17.91 1.68 -6.36
N HIS A 3 17.36 0.78 -5.54
CA HIS A 3 16.11 0.09 -5.81
C HIS A 3 15.09 0.52 -4.77
N VAL A 4 13.95 1.09 -5.21
CA VAL A 4 12.96 1.69 -4.31
C VAL A 4 11.80 0.72 -4.08
N ASP A 5 11.56 0.38 -2.82
CA ASP A 5 10.36 -0.36 -2.43
C ASP A 5 9.21 0.62 -2.17
N CYS A 6 8.23 0.59 -3.05
CA CYS A 6 7.01 1.39 -2.98
C CYS A 6 5.78 0.55 -2.57
N ALA A 7 5.96 -0.54 -1.81
CA ALA A 7 4.87 -1.44 -1.43
C ALA A 7 3.71 -0.73 -0.71
N TRP A 8 3.99 0.39 -0.04
CA TRP A 8 3.01 1.17 0.72
C TRP A 8 2.55 2.45 0.03
N VAL A 9 3.02 2.76 -1.17
CA VAL A 9 2.72 4.04 -1.84
C VAL A 9 1.22 4.27 -2.03
N THR A 10 0.46 3.22 -2.29
CA THR A 10 -1.00 3.29 -2.49
C THR A 10 -1.80 3.52 -1.19
N ALA A 11 -1.14 3.43 -0.04
CA ALA A 11 -1.72 3.74 1.26
C ALA A 11 -1.11 5.01 1.90
N ALA A 12 -0.17 5.67 1.21
CA ALA A 12 0.52 6.85 1.72
C ALA A 12 -0.12 8.13 1.17
N LYS A 13 -0.40 9.10 2.06
CA LYS A 13 -0.86 10.44 1.68
C LYS A 13 0.32 11.36 1.41
N GLY A 14 0.21 12.16 0.34
CA GLY A 14 1.20 13.19 0.02
C GLY A 14 2.57 12.64 -0.39
N PHE A 15 2.60 11.41 -0.87
CA PHE A 15 3.84 10.81 -1.37
C PHE A 15 4.30 11.55 -2.63
N ASN A 16 5.51 12.10 -2.55
CA ASN A 16 6.19 12.72 -3.69
C ASN A 16 7.64 12.25 -3.70
N PHE A 17 8.06 11.66 -4.83
CA PHE A 17 9.39 11.10 -4.99
C PHE A 17 9.86 11.26 -6.44
N ASN A 18 11.08 11.75 -6.62
CA ASN A 18 11.66 11.89 -7.95
C ASN A 18 12.23 10.56 -8.44
N PHE A 19 11.44 9.80 -9.19
CA PHE A 19 11.86 8.55 -9.82
C PHE A 19 12.85 8.73 -10.97
N ASP A 20 13.02 9.95 -11.50
CA ASP A 20 13.94 10.23 -12.61
C ASP A 20 15.40 10.37 -12.18
N HIS A 21 15.68 10.34 -10.88
CA HIS A 21 17.05 10.41 -10.40
C HIS A 21 17.91 9.28 -11.00
N PRO A 22 19.10 9.57 -11.58
CA PRO A 22 19.88 8.62 -12.38
C PRO A 22 20.35 7.38 -11.61
N ASN A 23 20.49 7.49 -10.29
CA ASN A 23 20.89 6.37 -9.44
C ASN A 23 19.74 5.40 -9.16
N ILE A 24 18.48 5.77 -9.43
CA ILE A 24 17.34 4.86 -9.28
C ILE A 24 17.30 3.95 -10.49
N LYS A 25 17.50 2.66 -10.26
CA LYS A 25 17.50 1.61 -11.28
C LYS A 25 16.15 0.94 -11.43
N SER A 26 15.43 0.80 -10.35
CA SER A 26 14.08 0.25 -10.39
C SER A 26 13.25 0.73 -9.20
N PHE A 27 11.93 0.63 -9.34
CA PHE A 27 11.01 0.66 -8.20
C PHE A 27 9.98 -0.47 -8.37
N ALA A 28 9.46 -0.92 -7.24
CA ALA A 28 8.40 -1.92 -7.19
C ALA A 28 7.29 -1.45 -6.26
N MET A 29 6.04 -1.72 -6.64
CA MET A 29 4.88 -1.43 -5.83
C MET A 29 3.95 -2.64 -5.75
N SER A 30 3.18 -2.72 -4.66
CA SER A 30 2.20 -3.76 -4.43
C SER A 30 0.79 -3.18 -4.49
N MET A 31 -0.11 -3.86 -5.18
CA MET A 31 -1.53 -3.52 -5.20
C MET A 31 -2.27 -4.00 -3.94
N SER A 32 -1.64 -4.79 -3.08
CA SER A 32 -2.27 -5.34 -1.87
C SER A 32 -2.72 -4.27 -0.88
N LYS A 33 -2.11 -3.08 -0.87
CA LYS A 33 -2.49 -1.93 -0.06
C LYS A 33 -3.54 -1.02 -0.72
N TYR A 34 -3.93 -1.36 -1.95
CA TYR A 34 -4.93 -0.68 -2.76
C TYR A 34 -6.30 -1.37 -2.70
N ASN A 35 -6.63 -1.98 -1.56
CA ASN A 35 -7.82 -2.81 -1.34
C ASN A 35 -7.88 -4.10 -2.19
N PHE A 36 -6.73 -4.57 -2.70
CA PHE A 36 -6.62 -5.78 -3.50
C PHE A 36 -5.88 -6.90 -2.74
N THR A 37 -6.21 -7.03 -1.46
CA THR A 37 -5.41 -7.73 -0.43
C THR A 37 -5.11 -9.19 -0.76
N TRP A 38 -6.09 -9.93 -1.27
CA TRP A 38 -5.97 -11.37 -1.50
C TRP A 38 -5.43 -11.74 -2.89
N ASN A 39 -5.52 -10.81 -3.83
CA ASN A 39 -4.96 -11.00 -5.16
C ASN A 39 -3.54 -10.45 -5.20
N ARG A 40 -2.57 -11.34 -5.14
CA ARG A 40 -1.15 -11.00 -5.05
C ARG A 40 -0.64 -10.51 -6.40
N ILE A 41 -0.71 -9.20 -6.61
CA ILE A 41 -0.20 -8.54 -7.80
C ILE A 41 0.64 -7.33 -7.41
N GLY A 42 1.69 -7.09 -8.15
CA GLY A 42 2.55 -5.92 -8.03
C GLY A 42 3.06 -5.48 -9.39
N LEU A 43 3.64 -4.30 -9.40
CA LEU A 43 4.28 -3.71 -10.55
C LEU A 43 5.76 -3.53 -10.24
N ARG A 44 6.60 -3.75 -11.24
CA ARG A 44 7.99 -3.37 -11.21
C ARG A 44 8.34 -2.58 -12.46
N TRP A 45 8.93 -1.44 -12.25
CA TRP A 45 9.56 -0.65 -13.29
C TRP A 45 11.08 -0.75 -13.16
N SER A 46 11.79 -0.83 -14.28
CA SER A 46 13.25 -0.85 -14.32
C SER A 46 13.75 -0.03 -15.52
N ARG A 47 14.81 0.77 -15.33
CA ARG A 47 15.44 1.53 -16.41
C ARG A 47 16.04 0.63 -17.49
N GLN A 48 16.53 -0.52 -17.07
CA GLN A 48 17.10 -1.51 -17.97
C GLN A 48 16.33 -2.82 -17.86
N ARG A 49 16.25 -3.54 -18.96
CA ARG A 49 15.65 -4.86 -18.95
C ARG A 49 16.49 -5.79 -18.08
N THR A 50 15.88 -6.38 -17.08
CA THR A 50 16.50 -7.37 -16.22
C THR A 50 16.12 -8.78 -16.68
N MET A 51 17.08 -9.72 -16.65
CA MET A 51 16.84 -11.13 -16.95
C MET A 51 16.77 -11.90 -15.63
N ASP A 52 15.68 -11.69 -14.90
CA ASP A 52 15.42 -12.38 -13.65
C ASP A 52 14.12 -13.21 -13.73
N SER A 53 13.83 -13.97 -12.68
CA SER A 53 12.67 -14.85 -12.63
C SER A 53 11.34 -14.12 -12.90
N CYS A 54 11.17 -12.88 -12.39
CA CYS A 54 9.98 -12.10 -12.62
C CYS A 54 9.82 -11.71 -14.10
N SER A 55 10.93 -11.30 -14.74
CA SER A 55 10.94 -10.96 -16.16
C SER A 55 10.67 -12.17 -17.04
N LEU A 56 11.21 -13.34 -16.68
CA LEU A 56 10.98 -14.59 -17.41
C LEU A 56 9.52 -15.07 -17.29
N ILE A 57 8.95 -15.04 -16.09
CA ILE A 57 7.55 -15.37 -15.84
C ILE A 57 6.63 -14.43 -16.64
N SER A 58 6.91 -13.13 -16.64
CA SER A 58 6.16 -12.13 -17.39
C SER A 58 6.27 -12.37 -18.90
N ALA A 59 7.48 -12.61 -19.42
CA ALA A 59 7.70 -12.87 -20.84
C ALA A 59 7.02 -14.14 -21.33
N GLN A 60 6.91 -15.15 -20.47
CA GLN A 60 6.20 -16.41 -20.77
C GLN A 60 4.70 -16.34 -20.51
N LYS A 61 4.16 -15.16 -20.11
CA LYS A 61 2.76 -14.95 -19.74
C LYS A 61 2.26 -15.94 -18.66
N LYS A 62 3.15 -16.39 -17.78
CA LYS A 62 2.83 -17.29 -16.67
C LYS A 62 2.39 -16.51 -15.43
N TYR A 63 1.40 -15.64 -15.58
CA TYR A 63 0.79 -14.86 -14.52
C TYR A 63 -0.73 -15.06 -14.54
N ASN A 64 -1.39 -14.74 -13.45
CA ASN A 64 -2.85 -14.79 -13.38
C ASN A 64 -3.46 -13.63 -14.18
N GLU A 65 -4.00 -13.93 -15.35
CA GLU A 65 -4.57 -12.93 -16.28
C GLU A 65 -5.74 -12.18 -15.65
N LEU A 66 -6.62 -12.84 -14.93
CA LEU A 66 -7.75 -12.20 -14.25
C LEU A 66 -7.27 -11.20 -13.20
N THR A 67 -6.33 -11.60 -12.35
CA THR A 67 -5.74 -10.72 -11.34
C THR A 67 -5.05 -9.53 -11.98
N THR A 68 -4.35 -9.73 -13.10
CA THR A 68 -3.67 -8.67 -13.84
C THR A 68 -4.67 -7.69 -14.45
N ALA A 69 -5.74 -8.21 -15.09
CA ALA A 69 -6.80 -7.37 -15.66
C ALA A 69 -7.50 -6.52 -14.58
N CYS A 70 -7.83 -7.12 -13.43
CA CYS A 70 -8.40 -6.39 -12.30
C CYS A 70 -7.43 -5.32 -11.77
N GLY A 71 -6.14 -5.63 -11.64
CA GLY A 71 -5.13 -4.67 -11.19
C GLY A 71 -5.00 -3.49 -12.15
N SER A 72 -4.97 -3.73 -13.47
CA SER A 72 -4.96 -2.67 -14.49
C SER A 72 -6.22 -1.81 -14.40
N TYR A 73 -7.39 -2.43 -14.31
CA TYR A 73 -8.65 -1.69 -14.15
C TYR A 73 -8.64 -0.77 -12.92
N MET A 74 -8.13 -1.26 -11.80
CA MET A 74 -8.03 -0.46 -10.58
C MET A 74 -7.09 0.74 -10.76
N MET A 75 -5.95 0.54 -11.40
CA MET A 75 -5.00 1.63 -11.67
C MET A 75 -5.59 2.72 -12.56
N ASP A 76 -6.39 2.33 -13.54
CA ASP A 76 -7.00 3.26 -14.51
C ASP A 76 -8.21 4.01 -13.91
N ASN A 77 -8.91 3.41 -12.93
CA ASN A 77 -10.22 3.91 -12.50
C ASN A 77 -10.27 4.37 -11.04
N ILE A 78 -9.27 4.04 -10.22
CA ILE A 78 -9.27 4.37 -8.80
C ILE A 78 -8.07 5.30 -8.50
N PRO A 79 -8.31 6.52 -7.99
CA PRO A 79 -7.25 7.42 -7.61
C PRO A 79 -6.30 6.81 -6.57
N ARG A 80 -5.02 7.14 -6.64
CA ARG A 80 -4.01 6.66 -5.68
C ARG A 80 -4.41 6.97 -4.23
N ASP A 81 -4.93 8.15 -3.99
CA ASP A 81 -5.27 8.66 -2.66
C ASP A 81 -6.71 8.34 -2.25
N TYR A 82 -7.41 7.45 -2.98
CA TYR A 82 -8.81 7.07 -2.77
C TYR A 82 -9.15 6.69 -1.31
N ALA A 83 -8.28 5.93 -0.65
CA ALA A 83 -8.52 5.53 0.73
C ALA A 83 -8.56 6.74 1.67
N TRP A 84 -7.67 7.71 1.47
CA TRP A 84 -7.63 8.94 2.22
C TRP A 84 -8.79 9.87 1.90
N GLU A 85 -9.13 10.02 0.63
CA GLU A 85 -10.24 10.86 0.18
C GLU A 85 -11.57 10.35 0.74
N LYS A 86 -11.77 9.05 0.70
CA LYS A 86 -13.03 8.42 1.11
C LYS A 86 -13.16 8.21 2.62
N TYR A 87 -12.09 7.81 3.29
CA TYR A 87 -12.13 7.34 4.67
C TYR A 87 -11.25 8.15 5.64
N GLY A 88 -10.53 9.16 5.17
CA GLY A 88 -9.61 9.96 5.99
C GLY A 88 -10.30 10.60 7.20
N ASN A 89 -11.46 11.20 7.00
CA ASN A 89 -12.25 11.80 8.08
C ASN A 89 -12.67 10.78 9.15
N ILE A 90 -13.02 9.56 8.72
CA ILE A 90 -13.38 8.47 9.65
C ILE A 90 -12.15 8.04 10.44
N LEU A 91 -11.01 7.91 9.79
CA LEU A 91 -9.73 7.59 10.45
C LEU A 91 -9.39 8.65 11.51
N GLU A 92 -9.50 9.93 11.18
CA GLU A 92 -9.24 11.03 12.13
C GLU A 92 -10.17 10.97 13.34
N GLN A 93 -11.45 10.67 13.15
CA GLN A 93 -12.43 10.51 14.24
C GLN A 93 -12.07 9.31 15.14
N ILE A 94 -11.66 8.18 14.55
CA ILE A 94 -11.21 7.01 15.30
C ILE A 94 -9.95 7.35 16.10
N CYS A 95 -8.97 7.97 15.48
CA CYS A 95 -7.74 8.39 16.14
C CYS A 95 -8.02 9.31 17.33
N LYS A 96 -8.92 10.29 17.16
CA LYS A 96 -9.31 11.19 18.24
C LYS A 96 -9.98 10.44 19.41
N LYS A 97 -10.83 9.46 19.13
CA LYS A 97 -11.49 8.65 20.18
C LYS A 97 -10.53 7.77 20.96
N LEU A 98 -9.45 7.33 20.33
CA LEU A 98 -8.46 6.42 20.90
C LEU A 98 -7.21 7.13 21.42
N ASP A 99 -7.18 8.46 21.46
CA ASP A 99 -6.01 9.29 21.82
C ASP A 99 -4.77 8.95 20.94
N LEU A 100 -5.01 8.72 19.65
CA LEU A 100 -4.00 8.40 18.65
C LEU A 100 -3.89 9.51 17.61
N GLN A 101 -2.83 9.49 16.81
CA GLN A 101 -2.60 10.40 15.70
C GLN A 101 -2.45 9.61 14.40
N PRO A 102 -3.07 10.05 13.29
CA PRO A 102 -2.81 9.45 11.99
C PRO A 102 -1.38 9.70 11.55
N THR A 103 -0.82 8.79 10.77
CA THR A 103 0.46 8.99 10.09
C THR A 103 0.22 9.29 8.60
N MET A 104 1.29 9.38 7.80
CA MET A 104 1.14 9.44 6.35
C MET A 104 0.56 8.13 5.76
N PHE A 105 0.68 7.01 6.45
CA PHE A 105 0.16 5.72 6.01
C PHE A 105 -1.21 5.45 6.59
N PHE A 106 -2.20 5.16 5.73
CA PHE A 106 -3.60 4.98 6.11
C PHE A 106 -3.82 3.91 7.20
N TYR A 107 -3.01 2.85 7.20
CA TYR A 107 -3.15 1.73 8.15
C TYR A 107 -2.25 1.84 9.38
N VAL A 108 -1.51 2.93 9.53
CA VAL A 108 -0.56 3.12 10.62
C VAL A 108 -0.92 4.38 11.38
N VAL A 109 -1.07 4.24 12.69
CA VAL A 109 -1.32 5.34 13.62
C VAL A 109 -0.23 5.36 14.67
N LYS A 110 -0.09 6.47 15.40
CA LYS A 110 0.89 6.62 16.47
C LYS A 110 0.25 7.18 17.74
N ASP A 111 0.82 6.82 18.89
CA ASP A 111 0.49 7.44 20.17
C ASP A 111 1.28 8.75 20.40
N LYS A 112 1.04 9.38 21.55
CA LYS A 112 1.75 10.60 21.99
C LYS A 112 3.25 10.38 22.27
N ASN A 113 3.68 9.13 22.42
CA ASN A 113 5.08 8.77 22.61
C ASN A 113 5.75 8.40 21.28
N ASN A 114 5.05 8.59 20.13
CA ASN A 114 5.46 8.18 18.79
C ASN A 114 5.60 6.67 18.56
N ASN A 115 5.05 5.83 19.42
CA ASN A 115 4.95 4.41 19.13
C ASN A 115 3.96 4.16 17.99
N LEU A 116 4.34 3.32 17.04
CA LEU A 116 3.55 3.04 15.85
C LEU A 116 2.70 1.78 16.05
N TYR A 117 1.45 1.85 15.60
CA TYR A 117 0.49 0.76 15.69
C TYR A 117 -0.18 0.51 14.34
N SER A 118 -0.43 -0.76 14.03
CA SER A 118 -1.31 -1.12 12.92
C SER A 118 -2.77 -0.94 13.34
N LEU A 119 -3.52 -0.15 12.60
CA LEU A 119 -4.95 0.08 12.86
C LEU A 119 -5.75 -1.23 12.88
N GLY A 120 -5.39 -2.20 12.03
CA GLY A 120 -6.03 -3.51 11.99
C GLY A 120 -5.87 -4.30 13.28
N ASN A 121 -4.70 -4.22 13.91
CA ASN A 121 -4.44 -4.89 15.20
C ASN A 121 -5.25 -4.25 16.33
N ILE A 122 -5.24 -2.93 16.43
CA ILE A 122 -6.04 -2.20 17.44
C ILE A 122 -7.52 -2.55 17.32
N LEU A 123 -8.07 -2.52 16.12
CA LEU A 123 -9.49 -2.86 15.90
C LEU A 123 -9.78 -4.34 16.19
N GLY A 124 -8.81 -5.23 16.00
CA GLY A 124 -8.91 -6.64 16.36
C GLY A 124 -8.98 -6.84 17.89
N GLU A 125 -8.14 -6.17 18.64
CA GLU A 125 -8.14 -6.23 20.10
C GLU A 125 -9.43 -5.66 20.70
N ILE A 126 -9.93 -4.54 20.16
CA ILE A 126 -11.23 -3.97 20.58
C ILE A 126 -12.36 -4.97 20.36
N LYS A 127 -12.41 -5.64 19.20
CA LYS A 127 -13.44 -6.66 18.92
C LYS A 127 -13.39 -7.84 19.89
N GLN A 128 -12.20 -8.31 20.25
CA GLN A 128 -12.05 -9.39 21.23
C GLN A 128 -12.50 -8.96 22.63
N GLY A 129 -12.24 -7.71 23.03
CA GLY A 129 -12.72 -7.16 24.29
C GLY A 129 -14.25 -7.08 24.41
N PHE A 130 -14.96 -6.90 23.28
CA PHE A 130 -16.44 -6.88 23.26
C PHE A 130 -17.10 -8.25 23.26
N GLN A 131 -16.35 -9.33 23.01
CA GLN A 131 -16.89 -10.70 23.03
C GLN A 131 -16.84 -11.34 24.43
N HIS A 132 -16.24 -10.68 25.42
CA HIS A 132 -16.10 -11.15 26.79
C HIS A 132 -16.97 -10.38 27.80
N HIS A 133 -17.95 -9.64 27.34
CA HIS A 133 -19.00 -8.99 28.11
C HIS A 133 -20.36 -9.35 27.50
#